data_0688ac531c814ead24700e6c29a7a854
#
_entry.id   0688ac531c814ead24700e6c29a7a854
#
_cell.length_a   1.000
_cell.length_b   1.000
_cell.length_c   1.000
_cell.angle_alpha   90.00
_cell.angle_beta   90.00
_cell.angle_gamma   90.00
#
_symmetry.space_group_name_H-M   'P 1'
#
loop_
_entity.id
_entity.type
_entity.pdbx_description
1 polymer ?
#
loop_
_entity_poly.entity_id
_entity_poly.type
_entity_poly.pdbx_seq_one_letter_code
_entity_poly.pdbx_strand_id
1 'polypeptide(L)'
;MSERAARSHSFVLAWPVARAFPMFTPEGERAWAEGWDPQYLHPKDGRTEAGMVFVTRHGAEETVWTMTRHEPANGIVEYVRTTPGNRTAVVLVQCVPLGPARTRVTVAYTFTSLGEAGERYVREEMDEGRYRDFIEGWKAALEKVKPTS
;
A
#
# COMPACT_ATOMS: atom_id res chain seq x y z
N MET A 1 -7.99 -5.95 -24.80
CA MET A 1 -6.61 -6.23 -24.34
C MET A 1 -6.38 -5.57 -22.97
N SER A 2 -5.75 -6.31 -22.08
CA SER A 2 -5.39 -5.74 -20.78
C SER A 2 -4.13 -4.90 -20.90
N GLU A 3 -4.02 -3.86 -20.09
CA GLU A 3 -2.83 -3.03 -19.97
C GLU A 3 -2.14 -3.36 -18.66
N ARG A 4 -0.82 -3.45 -18.72
CA ARG A 4 0.01 -3.76 -17.56
C ARG A 4 1.10 -2.69 -17.41
N ALA A 5 1.27 -2.17 -16.21
CA ALA A 5 2.26 -1.14 -15.94
C ALA A 5 2.89 -1.33 -14.56
N ALA A 6 4.21 -1.20 -14.52
CA ALA A 6 4.96 -1.26 -13.26
C ALA A 6 5.38 0.16 -12.88
N ARG A 7 5.18 0.50 -11.60
CA ARG A 7 5.55 1.80 -11.02
C ARG A 7 6.31 1.56 -9.73
N SER A 8 7.26 2.41 -9.43
CA SER A 8 8.03 2.32 -8.19
C SER A 8 8.49 3.70 -7.77
N HIS A 9 8.46 3.96 -6.47
CA HIS A 9 8.96 5.20 -5.92
C HIS A 9 9.43 4.97 -4.48
N SER A 10 10.46 5.69 -4.07
CA SER A 10 11.02 5.57 -2.72
C SER A 10 11.02 6.91 -2.02
N PHE A 11 10.90 6.87 -0.70
CA PHE A 11 11.08 8.05 0.15
C PHE A 11 11.78 7.64 1.43
N VAL A 12 12.27 8.63 2.17
CA VAL A 12 12.98 8.39 3.43
C VAL A 12 12.18 9.00 4.57
N LEU A 13 11.99 8.21 5.62
CA LEU A 13 11.38 8.67 6.87
C LEU A 13 12.48 8.82 7.92
N ALA A 14 12.42 9.89 8.71
CA ALA A 14 13.30 10.10 9.86
C ALA A 14 12.79 9.27 11.06
N TRP A 15 12.57 7.97 10.84
CA TRP A 15 12.03 7.01 11.80
C TRP A 15 12.86 5.73 11.75
N PRO A 16 13.06 5.07 12.90
CA PRO A 16 13.65 3.73 12.87
C PRO A 16 12.73 2.74 12.17
N VAL A 17 13.29 1.70 11.58
CA VAL A 17 12.52 0.71 10.82
C VAL A 17 11.47 0.03 11.68
N ALA A 18 11.72 -0.16 12.98
CA ALA A 18 10.78 -0.77 13.90
C ALA A 18 9.49 0.07 14.05
N ARG A 19 9.58 1.38 13.82
CA ARG A 19 8.41 2.26 13.82
C ARG A 19 7.78 2.39 12.44
N ALA A 20 8.62 2.40 11.38
CA ALA A 20 8.14 2.63 10.02
C ALA A 20 7.38 1.43 9.45
N PHE A 21 7.93 0.23 9.58
CA PHE A 21 7.37 -0.96 8.94
C PHE A 21 5.92 -1.25 9.35
N PRO A 22 5.56 -1.22 10.65
CA PRO A 22 4.17 -1.51 11.07
C PRO A 22 3.13 -0.56 10.46
N MET A 23 3.53 0.62 9.99
CA MET A 23 2.61 1.58 9.37
C MET A 23 2.02 1.07 8.05
N PHE A 24 2.63 0.06 7.44
CA PHE A 24 2.19 -0.49 6.17
C PHE A 24 1.38 -1.78 6.31
N THR A 25 0.99 -2.13 7.54
CA THR A 25 0.00 -3.17 7.80
C THR A 25 -1.40 -2.55 7.76
N PRO A 26 -2.47 -3.35 7.60
CA PRO A 26 -3.82 -2.79 7.57
C PRO A 26 -4.17 -1.96 8.82
N GLU A 27 -3.80 -2.42 10.01
CA GLU A 27 -4.05 -1.64 11.22
C GLU A 27 -3.14 -0.41 11.32
N GLY A 28 -1.89 -0.53 10.88
CA GLY A 28 -0.96 0.60 10.89
C GLY A 28 -1.42 1.73 9.98
N GLU A 29 -2.04 1.40 8.85
CA GLU A 29 -2.53 2.41 7.91
C GLU A 29 -3.68 3.26 8.46
N ARG A 30 -4.38 2.78 9.48
CA ARG A 30 -5.42 3.58 10.14
C ARG A 30 -4.88 4.89 10.70
N ALA A 31 -3.59 4.94 11.03
CA ALA A 31 -2.98 6.13 11.63
C ALA A 31 -2.74 7.26 10.61
N TRP A 32 -2.65 6.95 9.32
CA TRP A 32 -2.22 7.93 8.34
C TRP A 32 -2.98 7.93 7.02
N ALA A 33 -3.60 6.82 6.64
CA ALA A 33 -4.30 6.73 5.36
C ALA A 33 -5.73 7.24 5.51
N GLU A 34 -6.02 8.38 4.89
CA GLU A 34 -7.34 9.00 4.98
C GLU A 34 -8.43 8.10 4.42
N GLY A 35 -9.52 7.95 5.16
CA GLY A 35 -10.66 7.13 4.75
C GLY A 35 -10.42 5.63 4.85
N TRP A 36 -9.29 5.21 5.39
CA TRP A 36 -8.94 3.80 5.48
C TRP A 36 -9.76 3.10 6.57
N ASP A 37 -10.57 2.14 6.17
CA ASP A 37 -11.41 1.36 7.07
C ASP A 37 -11.55 -0.06 6.57
N PRO A 38 -10.54 -0.92 6.79
CA PRO A 38 -10.60 -2.30 6.30
C PRO A 38 -11.66 -3.13 7.03
N GLN A 39 -12.41 -3.90 6.26
CA GLN A 39 -13.38 -4.86 6.75
C GLN A 39 -12.74 -6.23 6.63
N TYR A 40 -12.41 -6.87 7.76
CA TYR A 40 -11.68 -8.13 7.75
C TYR A 40 -12.58 -9.31 7.44
N LEU A 41 -12.21 -10.09 6.42
CA LEU A 41 -12.89 -11.33 6.06
C LEU A 41 -12.18 -12.54 6.66
N HIS A 42 -10.84 -12.49 6.71
CA HIS A 42 -10.02 -13.54 7.29
C HIS A 42 -8.63 -13.02 7.64
N PRO A 43 -8.11 -13.24 8.85
CA PRO A 43 -8.89 -13.63 10.03
C PRO A 43 -9.81 -12.50 10.46
N LYS A 44 -10.94 -12.86 11.06
CA LYS A 44 -11.97 -11.87 11.42
C LYS A 44 -11.53 -10.88 12.49
N ASP A 45 -10.53 -11.23 13.28
CA ASP A 45 -10.00 -10.33 14.29
C ASP A 45 -9.00 -9.29 13.72
N GLY A 46 -8.70 -9.38 12.42
CA GLY A 46 -7.80 -8.42 11.77
C GLY A 46 -6.32 -8.66 12.05
N ARG A 47 -5.99 -9.79 12.63
CA ARG A 47 -4.59 -10.14 12.91
C ARG A 47 -3.77 -10.12 11.63
N THR A 48 -2.65 -9.42 11.64
CA THR A 48 -1.77 -9.29 10.48
C THR A 48 -1.00 -10.57 10.24
N GLU A 49 -1.31 -11.24 9.12
CA GLU A 49 -0.61 -12.44 8.70
C GLU A 49 -0.73 -12.64 7.20
N ALA A 50 0.24 -13.29 6.59
CA ALA A 50 0.15 -13.64 5.18
C ALA A 50 -1.08 -14.52 4.96
N GLY A 51 -1.80 -14.28 3.87
CA GLY A 51 -3.06 -14.93 3.58
C GLY A 51 -4.29 -14.19 4.08
N MET A 52 -4.11 -13.12 4.86
CA MET A 52 -5.27 -12.34 5.32
C MET A 52 -5.99 -11.69 4.14
N VAL A 53 -7.31 -11.57 4.26
CA VAL A 53 -8.17 -10.97 3.24
C VAL A 53 -9.06 -9.92 3.89
N PHE A 54 -9.15 -8.77 3.27
CA PHE A 54 -10.01 -7.70 3.73
C PHE A 54 -10.53 -6.87 2.56
N VAL A 55 -11.54 -6.06 2.84
CA VAL A 55 -12.18 -5.21 1.83
C VAL A 55 -12.13 -3.76 2.29
N THR A 56 -11.83 -2.88 1.37
CA THR A 56 -11.96 -1.43 1.60
C THR A 56 -12.93 -0.84 0.59
N ARG A 57 -13.55 0.28 0.96
CA ARG A 57 -14.45 1.02 0.08
C ARG A 57 -13.99 2.46 -0.03
N HIS A 58 -14.06 2.98 -1.24
CA HIS A 58 -13.78 4.38 -1.52
C HIS A 58 -14.88 4.88 -2.45
N GLY A 59 -15.84 5.62 -1.91
CA GLY A 59 -17.04 5.99 -2.65
C GLY A 59 -17.82 4.75 -3.06
N ALA A 60 -18.08 4.58 -4.34
CA ALA A 60 -18.77 3.42 -4.89
C ALA A 60 -17.80 2.26 -5.21
N GLU A 61 -16.51 2.51 -5.09
CA GLU A 61 -15.48 1.53 -5.45
C GLU A 61 -15.16 0.61 -4.28
N GLU A 62 -15.23 -0.70 -4.52
CA GLU A 62 -14.89 -1.72 -3.54
C GLU A 62 -13.64 -2.44 -4.00
N THR A 63 -12.67 -2.62 -3.09
CA THR A 63 -11.42 -3.27 -3.39
C THR A 63 -11.19 -4.43 -2.42
N VAL A 64 -10.87 -5.59 -2.97
CA VAL A 64 -10.52 -6.79 -2.20
C VAL A 64 -9.00 -6.88 -2.12
N TRP A 65 -8.49 -7.05 -0.91
CA TRP A 65 -7.06 -7.13 -0.64
C TRP A 65 -6.70 -8.51 -0.09
N THR A 66 -5.61 -9.07 -0.58
CA THR A 66 -5.01 -10.27 0.00
C THR A 66 -3.56 -9.94 0.31
N MET A 67 -3.15 -10.16 1.56
CA MET A 67 -1.74 -10.03 1.94
C MET A 67 -1.02 -11.31 1.53
N THR A 68 -0.06 -11.20 0.64
CA THR A 68 0.67 -12.35 0.10
C THR A 68 2.01 -12.58 0.79
N ARG A 69 2.59 -11.53 1.40
CA ARG A 69 3.84 -11.63 2.15
C ARG A 69 3.80 -10.73 3.35
N HIS A 70 4.29 -11.24 4.48
CA HIS A 70 4.51 -10.44 5.69
C HIS A 70 5.81 -10.92 6.32
N GLU A 71 6.88 -10.18 6.10
CA GLU A 71 8.24 -10.55 6.51
C GLU A 71 8.88 -9.39 7.27
N PRO A 72 8.52 -9.21 8.56
CA PRO A 72 9.07 -8.09 9.34
C PRO A 72 10.58 -8.08 9.43
N ALA A 73 11.22 -9.26 9.51
CA ALA A 73 12.68 -9.35 9.59
C ALA A 73 13.37 -8.79 8.34
N ASN A 74 12.68 -8.82 7.19
CA ASN A 74 13.20 -8.31 5.92
C ASN A 74 12.59 -6.96 5.54
N GLY A 75 11.68 -6.43 6.35
CA GLY A 75 11.00 -5.18 6.05
C GLY A 75 10.06 -5.26 4.85
N ILE A 76 9.47 -6.43 4.58
CA ILE A 76 8.66 -6.66 3.38
C ILE A 76 7.23 -6.98 3.73
N VAL A 77 6.30 -6.26 3.09
CA VAL A 77 4.88 -6.62 3.04
C VAL A 77 4.41 -6.50 1.60
N GLU A 78 3.61 -7.46 1.17
CA GLU A 78 3.08 -7.47 -0.19
C GLU A 78 1.60 -7.81 -0.17
N TYR A 79 0.87 -7.12 -1.02
CA TYR A 79 -0.58 -7.32 -1.18
C TYR A 79 -0.91 -7.52 -2.64
N VAL A 80 -2.00 -8.24 -2.89
CA VAL A 80 -2.72 -8.15 -4.16
C VAL A 80 -4.03 -7.42 -3.84
N ARG A 81 -4.31 -6.36 -4.57
CA ARG A 81 -5.56 -5.62 -4.45
C ARG A 81 -6.33 -5.68 -5.76
N THR A 82 -7.62 -5.96 -5.69
CA THR A 82 -8.45 -6.06 -6.89
C THR A 82 -9.70 -5.22 -6.72
N THR A 83 -9.90 -4.30 -7.65
CA THR A 83 -11.13 -3.55 -7.80
C THR A 83 -11.87 -4.19 -8.98
N PRO A 84 -12.91 -5.02 -8.71
CA PRO A 84 -13.54 -5.83 -9.75
C PRO A 84 -13.99 -5.00 -10.95
N GLY A 85 -13.75 -5.55 -12.14
CA GLY A 85 -14.13 -4.88 -13.40
C GLY A 85 -13.25 -3.71 -13.79
N ASN A 86 -12.32 -3.31 -12.93
CA ASN A 86 -11.47 -2.15 -13.16
C ASN A 86 -10.00 -2.57 -13.28
N ARG A 87 -9.40 -2.97 -12.17
CA ARG A 87 -7.96 -3.28 -12.17
C ARG A 87 -7.58 -4.20 -11.02
N THR A 88 -6.43 -4.83 -11.17
CA THR A 88 -5.76 -5.52 -10.07
C THR A 88 -4.33 -5.01 -9.97
N ALA A 89 -3.73 -5.08 -8.82
CA ALA A 89 -2.34 -4.66 -8.62
C ALA A 89 -1.65 -5.52 -7.58
N VAL A 90 -0.37 -5.80 -7.82
CA VAL A 90 0.52 -6.31 -6.79
C VAL A 90 1.20 -5.09 -6.17
N VAL A 91 1.10 -4.96 -4.87
CA VAL A 91 1.66 -3.83 -4.09
C VAL A 91 2.75 -4.36 -3.18
N LEU A 92 3.98 -3.97 -3.43
CA LEU A 92 5.12 -4.38 -2.61
C LEU A 92 5.66 -3.16 -1.86
N VAL A 93 5.73 -3.26 -0.54
CA VAL A 93 6.35 -2.24 0.30
C VAL A 93 7.58 -2.84 0.93
N GLN A 94 8.72 -2.18 0.78
CA GLN A 94 9.98 -2.60 1.38
C GLN A 94 10.57 -1.47 2.20
N CYS A 95 10.86 -1.78 3.47
CA CYS A 95 11.48 -0.84 4.39
C CYS A 95 12.92 -1.30 4.66
N VAL A 96 13.89 -0.42 4.35
CA VAL A 96 15.31 -0.71 4.53
C VAL A 96 15.89 0.29 5.50
N PRO A 97 16.48 -0.14 6.62
CA PRO A 97 17.08 0.80 7.56
C PRO A 97 18.31 1.48 6.95
N LEU A 98 18.37 2.80 7.11
CA LEU A 98 19.51 3.63 6.69
C LEU A 98 20.27 4.12 7.93
N GLY A 99 20.34 3.27 8.95
CA GLY A 99 20.86 3.61 10.25
C GLY A 99 19.77 3.50 11.31
N PRO A 100 20.07 3.80 12.58
CA PRO A 100 19.13 3.55 13.69
C PRO A 100 17.91 4.49 13.69
N ALA A 101 17.94 5.60 12.97
CA ALA A 101 16.91 6.62 13.04
C ALA A 101 16.27 6.96 11.69
N ARG A 102 16.62 6.23 10.62
CA ARG A 102 16.10 6.52 9.27
C ARG A 102 15.79 5.24 8.52
N THR A 103 14.76 5.31 7.72
CA THR A 103 14.30 4.17 6.91
C THR A 103 13.99 4.64 5.50
N ARG A 104 14.47 3.90 4.49
CA ARG A 104 14.02 4.07 3.11
C ARG A 104 12.82 3.17 2.90
N VAL A 105 11.73 3.75 2.41
CA VAL A 105 10.53 3.02 2.04
C VAL A 105 10.42 3.02 0.52
N THR A 106 10.32 1.84 -0.07
CA THR A 106 10.09 1.70 -1.51
C THR A 106 8.73 1.06 -1.71
N VAL A 107 7.89 1.69 -2.53
CA VAL A 107 6.55 1.19 -2.83
C VAL A 107 6.48 0.91 -4.33
N ALA A 108 6.21 -0.32 -4.68
CA ALA A 108 6.09 -0.75 -6.08
C ALA A 108 4.70 -1.30 -6.34
N TYR A 109 4.04 -0.77 -7.36
CA TYR A 109 2.76 -1.27 -7.86
C TYR A 109 2.97 -1.86 -9.24
N THR A 110 2.42 -3.04 -9.46
CA THR A 110 2.31 -3.60 -10.80
C THR A 110 0.82 -3.72 -11.12
N PHE A 111 0.34 -2.81 -11.96
CA PHE A 111 -1.07 -2.74 -12.34
C PHE A 111 -1.36 -3.65 -13.53
N THR A 112 -2.53 -4.28 -13.51
CA THR A 112 -3.09 -4.97 -14.68
C THR A 112 -4.55 -4.52 -14.79
N SER A 113 -4.93 -3.94 -15.92
CA SER A 113 -6.30 -3.50 -16.13
C SER A 113 -7.22 -4.70 -16.36
N LEU A 114 -8.47 -4.58 -15.91
CA LEU A 114 -9.51 -5.59 -16.08
C LEU A 114 -10.64 -5.09 -16.99
N GLY A 115 -10.46 -3.91 -17.60
CA GLY A 115 -11.43 -3.31 -18.50
C GLY A 115 -11.00 -1.91 -18.89
N GLU A 116 -11.81 -1.24 -19.70
CA GLU A 116 -11.49 0.10 -20.22
C GLU A 116 -11.30 1.14 -19.12
N ALA A 117 -12.11 1.10 -18.06
CA ALA A 117 -11.97 2.03 -16.95
C ALA A 117 -10.61 1.86 -16.25
N GLY A 118 -10.15 0.63 -16.12
CA GLY A 118 -8.84 0.35 -15.54
C GLY A 118 -7.69 0.80 -16.44
N GLU A 119 -7.85 0.66 -17.74
CA GLU A 119 -6.86 1.14 -18.70
C GLU A 119 -6.71 2.66 -18.58
N ARG A 120 -7.81 3.39 -18.50
CA ARG A 120 -7.78 4.85 -18.29
C ARG A 120 -7.16 5.20 -16.95
N TYR A 121 -7.53 4.48 -15.90
CA TYR A 121 -6.99 4.71 -14.57
C TYR A 121 -5.45 4.61 -14.56
N VAL A 122 -4.91 3.55 -15.15
CA VAL A 122 -3.47 3.32 -15.20
C VAL A 122 -2.76 4.40 -16.01
N ARG A 123 -3.32 4.79 -17.16
CA ARG A 123 -2.71 5.77 -18.04
C ARG A 123 -2.85 7.21 -17.55
N GLU A 124 -4.01 7.56 -16.99
CA GLU A 124 -4.36 8.94 -16.69
C GLU A 124 -4.19 9.31 -15.22
N GLU A 125 -4.44 8.37 -14.31
CA GLU A 125 -4.38 8.64 -12.89
C GLU A 125 -3.13 8.06 -12.22
N MET A 126 -2.50 7.08 -12.85
CA MET A 126 -1.28 6.45 -12.31
C MET A 126 -0.15 6.40 -13.32
N ASP A 127 -0.01 7.45 -14.16
CA ASP A 127 1.19 7.62 -14.96
C ASP A 127 2.37 7.83 -14.00
N GLU A 128 3.59 7.83 -14.51
CA GLU A 128 4.80 7.90 -13.66
C GLU A 128 4.81 9.11 -12.72
N GLY A 129 4.42 10.28 -13.21
CA GLY A 129 4.41 11.50 -12.41
C GLY A 129 3.35 11.48 -11.31
N ARG A 130 2.14 11.05 -11.65
CA ARG A 130 1.04 10.97 -10.69
C ARG A 130 1.26 9.87 -9.67
N TYR A 131 1.84 8.75 -10.10
CA TYR A 131 2.20 7.68 -9.17
C TYR A 131 3.22 8.18 -8.14
N ARG A 132 4.25 8.90 -8.60
CA ARG A 132 5.23 9.49 -7.69
C ARG A 132 4.56 10.41 -6.69
N ASP A 133 3.67 11.29 -7.15
CA ASP A 133 2.94 12.21 -6.29
C ASP A 133 2.04 11.48 -5.30
N PHE A 134 1.43 10.38 -5.73
CA PHE A 134 0.61 9.52 -4.88
C PHE A 134 1.45 8.95 -3.73
N ILE A 135 2.63 8.43 -4.01
CA ILE A 135 3.49 7.85 -2.97
C ILE A 135 4.14 8.94 -2.10
N GLU A 136 4.48 10.10 -2.67
CA GLU A 136 4.94 11.24 -1.87
C GLU A 136 3.84 11.72 -0.91
N GLY A 137 2.59 11.56 -1.31
CA GLY A 137 1.45 11.81 -0.42
C GLY A 137 1.44 10.89 0.80
N TRP A 138 1.89 9.64 0.64
CA TRP A 138 2.06 8.72 1.78
C TRP A 138 3.08 9.27 2.76
N LYS A 139 4.23 9.73 2.24
CA LYS A 139 5.26 10.32 3.09
C LYS A 139 4.72 11.51 3.88
N ALA A 140 4.03 12.43 3.20
CA ALA A 140 3.45 13.60 3.85
C ALA A 140 2.46 13.22 4.94
N ALA A 141 1.61 12.22 4.69
CA ALA A 141 0.64 11.74 5.68
C ALA A 141 1.33 11.07 6.87
N LEU A 142 2.35 10.25 6.60
CA LEU A 142 3.12 9.57 7.65
C LEU A 142 3.83 10.58 8.55
N GLU A 143 4.39 11.62 7.96
CA GLU A 143 5.12 12.65 8.73
C GLU A 143 4.23 13.43 9.69
N LYS A 144 2.90 13.37 9.51
CA LYS A 144 1.94 13.98 10.44
C LYS A 144 1.60 13.09 11.62
N VAL A 145 1.98 11.82 11.59
CA VAL A 145 1.71 10.89 12.69
C VAL A 145 2.63 11.22 13.85
N LYS A 146 2.00 11.51 15.03
CA LYS A 146 2.77 11.83 16.21
C LYS A 146 3.35 10.56 16.83
N PRO A 147 4.57 10.65 17.40
CA PRO A 147 5.10 9.52 18.13
C PRO A 147 4.20 9.19 19.32
N THR A 148 3.96 7.90 19.53
CA THR A 148 3.30 7.44 20.74
C THR A 148 4.31 7.48 21.88
N SER A 149 3.94 8.16 22.93
CA SER A 149 4.78 8.25 24.13
C SER A 149 4.70 6.96 24.94
#